data_742af3e8a899cdf91363fe968dd8683d
#
_entry.id   742af3e8a899cdf91363fe968dd8683d
#
_cell.length_a   1.000
_cell.length_b   1.000
_cell.length_c   1.000
_cell.angle_alpha   90.00
_cell.angle_beta   90.00
_cell.angle_gamma   90.00
#
_symmetry.space_group_name_H-M   'P 1'
#
loop_
_entity.id
_entity.type
_entity.pdbx_description
1 polymer ?
#
loop_
_entity_poly.entity_id
_entity_poly.type
_entity_poly.pdbx_seq_one_letter_code
_entity_poly.pdbx_strand_id
1 'polypeptide(L)'
;RLILPALRPLLKETGQLVCLIKPQFEAGKEKVGKKGVVRDKKVHLEVLEQFLQHAAACQFYVKDLTFSPIRGPEGNIEYLGHLTVTEQPPYSGDLKALVEASHQRLEGNEP
;
A
#
# COMPACT_ATOMS: atom_id res chain seq x y z
N ARG A 1 3.34 -8.42 -4.36
CA ARG A 1 2.03 -9.06 -4.29
C ARG A 1 2.13 -10.57 -4.34
N LEU A 2 2.81 -11.11 -5.33
CA LEU A 2 2.99 -12.57 -5.42
C LEU A 2 3.84 -13.13 -4.30
N ILE A 3 4.65 -12.31 -3.67
CA ILE A 3 5.53 -12.75 -2.58
C ILE A 3 4.77 -13.06 -1.29
N LEU A 4 3.60 -12.46 -1.07
CA LEU A 4 2.85 -12.69 0.17
C LEU A 4 2.47 -14.15 0.39
N PRO A 5 1.93 -14.87 -0.61
CA PRO A 5 1.63 -16.30 -0.42
C PRO A 5 2.87 -17.12 -0.09
N ALA A 6 4.01 -16.78 -0.69
CA ALA A 6 5.25 -17.50 -0.43
C ALA A 6 5.81 -17.21 0.96
N LEU A 7 5.59 -16.01 1.48
CA LEU A 7 6.09 -15.61 2.80
C LEU A 7 5.25 -16.17 3.93
N ARG A 8 3.94 -16.30 3.75
CA ARG A 8 3.04 -16.66 4.84
C ARG A 8 3.43 -17.92 5.59
N PRO A 9 3.78 -19.04 4.90
CA PRO A 9 4.18 -20.25 5.62
C PRO A 9 5.51 -20.13 6.34
N LEU A 10 6.33 -19.14 5.99
CA LEU A 10 7.65 -18.97 6.60
C LEU A 10 7.60 -18.16 7.88
N LEU A 11 6.48 -17.49 8.15
CA LEU A 11 6.35 -16.63 9.33
C LEU A 11 5.77 -17.42 10.50
N LYS A 12 6.31 -17.18 11.68
CA LYS A 12 5.75 -17.73 12.92
C LYS A 12 4.46 -17.01 13.25
N GLU A 13 3.67 -17.59 14.18
CA GLU A 13 2.39 -17.02 14.58
C GLU A 13 2.45 -15.57 15.05
N THR A 14 3.60 -15.13 15.53
CA THR A 14 3.82 -13.76 15.96
C THR A 14 4.59 -12.95 14.92
N GLY A 15 4.77 -13.50 13.72
CA GLY A 15 5.55 -12.85 12.68
C GLY A 15 4.91 -11.57 12.20
N GLN A 16 5.74 -10.59 11.88
CA GLN A 16 5.32 -9.30 11.36
C GLN A 16 6.16 -8.93 10.16
N LEU A 17 5.59 -8.08 9.32
CA LEU A 17 6.24 -7.71 8.08
C LEU A 17 5.76 -6.33 7.67
N VAL A 18 6.65 -5.54 7.08
CA VAL A 18 6.30 -4.25 6.49
C VAL A 18 6.43 -4.39 4.98
N CYS A 19 5.37 -4.03 4.28
CA CYS A 19 5.32 -4.08 2.83
C CYS A 19 5.31 -2.68 2.26
N LEU A 20 6.11 -2.48 1.22
CA LEU A 20 6.08 -1.25 0.45
C LEU A 20 5.07 -1.44 -0.68
N ILE A 21 4.09 -0.55 -0.73
CA ILE A 21 3.01 -0.61 -1.73
C ILE A 21 3.30 0.43 -2.79
N LYS A 22 3.52 -0.03 -4.01
CA LYS A 22 3.93 0.81 -5.13
C LYS A 22 2.82 0.85 -6.18
N PRO A 23 1.99 1.91 -6.19
CA PRO A 23 0.89 2.00 -7.16
C PRO A 23 1.34 1.85 -8.61
N GLN A 24 2.54 2.33 -8.95
CA GLN A 24 3.05 2.23 -10.31
C GLN A 24 3.28 0.78 -10.75
N PHE A 25 3.38 -0.16 -9.81
CA PHE A 25 3.53 -1.59 -10.13
C PHE A 25 2.25 -2.38 -9.88
N GLU A 26 1.34 -1.86 -9.03
CA GLU A 26 0.11 -2.58 -8.68
C GLU A 26 -1.06 -2.19 -9.56
N ALA A 27 -1.07 -0.98 -10.10
CA ALA A 27 -2.11 -0.54 -11.02
C ALA A 27 -1.89 -1.18 -12.40
N GLY A 28 -2.96 -1.34 -13.17
CA GLY A 28 -2.83 -1.80 -14.54
C GLY A 28 -2.09 -0.77 -15.39
N LYS A 29 -1.48 -1.22 -16.49
CA LYS A 29 -0.68 -0.33 -17.35
C LYS A 29 -1.45 0.88 -17.84
N GLU A 30 -2.73 0.70 -18.11
CA GLU A 30 -3.60 1.78 -18.60
C GLU A 30 -3.81 2.88 -17.57
N LYS A 31 -3.49 2.62 -16.31
CA LYS A 31 -3.66 3.59 -15.22
C LYS A 31 -2.36 4.27 -14.83
N VAL A 32 -1.26 3.88 -15.47
CA VAL A 32 0.05 4.47 -15.20
C VAL A 32 0.32 5.53 -16.25
N GLY A 33 0.66 6.74 -15.80
CA GLY A 33 0.94 7.84 -16.69
C GLY A 33 2.30 7.75 -17.35
N LYS A 34 2.65 8.80 -18.07
CA LYS A 34 3.97 8.92 -18.69
C LYS A 34 5.05 8.82 -17.62
N LYS A 35 6.19 8.25 -17.97
CA LYS A 35 7.34 8.07 -17.07
C LYS A 35 7.05 7.13 -15.92
N GLY A 36 6.00 6.32 -16.03
CA GLY A 36 5.70 5.32 -15.01
C GLY A 36 5.19 5.91 -13.70
N VAL A 37 4.48 7.04 -13.75
CA VAL A 37 3.97 7.70 -12.55
C VAL A 37 2.46 7.55 -12.46
N VAL A 38 1.98 7.17 -11.29
CA VAL A 38 0.55 7.12 -10.96
C VAL A 38 0.22 8.34 -10.12
N ARG A 39 -0.60 9.27 -10.65
CA ARG A 39 -0.96 10.51 -9.97
C ARG A 39 -2.41 10.57 -9.52
N ASP A 40 -3.27 9.71 -10.05
CA ASP A 40 -4.70 9.75 -9.77
C ASP A 40 -4.99 9.20 -8.37
N LYS A 41 -5.61 10.02 -7.54
CA LYS A 41 -6.00 9.63 -6.18
C LYS A 41 -6.92 8.42 -6.17
N LYS A 42 -7.81 8.30 -7.17
CA LYS A 42 -8.71 7.15 -7.26
C LYS A 42 -7.94 5.86 -7.50
N VAL A 43 -6.89 5.92 -8.29
CA VAL A 43 -6.05 4.76 -8.54
C VAL A 43 -5.30 4.37 -7.27
N HIS A 44 -4.78 5.36 -6.51
CA HIS A 44 -4.14 5.08 -5.23
C HIS A 44 -5.11 4.40 -4.27
N LEU A 45 -6.35 4.88 -4.22
CA LEU A 45 -7.37 4.28 -3.36
C LEU A 45 -7.65 2.83 -3.77
N GLU A 46 -7.80 2.57 -5.06
CA GLU A 46 -8.03 1.22 -5.57
C GLU A 46 -6.90 0.28 -5.20
N VAL A 47 -5.65 0.74 -5.35
CA VAL A 47 -4.47 -0.07 -5.03
C VAL A 47 -4.47 -0.44 -3.56
N LEU A 48 -4.80 0.51 -2.67
CA LEU A 48 -4.86 0.24 -1.23
C LEU A 48 -5.98 -0.74 -0.90
N GLU A 49 -7.14 -0.60 -1.52
CA GLU A 49 -8.24 -1.54 -1.32
C GLU A 49 -7.87 -2.95 -1.76
N GLN A 50 -7.22 -3.07 -2.91
CA GLN A 50 -6.74 -4.36 -3.41
C GLN A 50 -5.70 -4.96 -2.48
N PHE A 51 -4.82 -4.13 -1.92
CA PHE A 51 -3.82 -4.60 -0.97
C PHE A 51 -4.48 -5.24 0.26
N LEU A 52 -5.52 -4.58 0.81
CA LEU A 52 -6.23 -5.12 1.96
C LEU A 52 -6.87 -6.47 1.63
N GLN A 53 -7.50 -6.58 0.46
CA GLN A 53 -8.14 -7.82 0.05
C GLN A 53 -7.12 -8.93 -0.16
N HIS A 54 -6.01 -8.60 -0.80
CA HIS A 54 -4.96 -9.59 -1.07
C HIS A 54 -4.31 -10.09 0.22
N ALA A 55 -4.03 -9.18 1.15
CA ALA A 55 -3.43 -9.55 2.43
C ALA A 55 -4.35 -10.52 3.18
N ALA A 56 -5.66 -10.22 3.22
CA ALA A 56 -6.62 -11.09 3.87
C ALA A 56 -6.68 -12.46 3.22
N ALA A 57 -6.66 -12.52 1.88
CA ALA A 57 -6.66 -13.77 1.14
C ALA A 57 -5.43 -14.62 1.43
N CYS A 58 -4.30 -13.99 1.77
CA CYS A 58 -3.07 -14.68 2.11
C CYS A 58 -2.91 -14.93 3.61
N GLN A 59 -3.98 -14.74 4.38
CA GLN A 59 -4.02 -14.99 5.83
C GLN A 59 -3.14 -14.05 6.63
N PHE A 60 -2.93 -12.84 6.13
CA PHE A 60 -2.30 -11.77 6.90
C PHE A 60 -3.38 -10.83 7.43
N TYR A 61 -3.06 -10.20 8.56
CA TYR A 61 -3.90 -9.17 9.14
C TYR A 61 -3.16 -7.83 9.02
N VAL A 62 -3.87 -6.80 8.59
CA VAL A 62 -3.28 -5.47 8.42
C VAL A 62 -3.42 -4.72 9.74
N LYS A 63 -2.28 -4.38 10.35
CA LYS A 63 -2.27 -3.58 11.58
C LYS A 63 -2.36 -2.11 11.29
N ASP A 64 -1.69 -1.65 10.24
CA ASP A 64 -1.64 -0.23 9.93
C ASP A 64 -1.28 -0.01 8.47
N LEU A 65 -1.68 1.13 7.96
CA LEU A 65 -1.31 1.63 6.65
C LEU A 65 -0.90 3.09 6.79
N THR A 66 0.19 3.46 6.14
CA THR A 66 0.60 4.84 6.08
C THR A 66 1.26 5.10 4.73
N PHE A 67 1.65 6.33 4.45
CA PHE A 67 2.38 6.63 3.23
C PHE A 67 3.87 6.80 3.56
N SER A 68 4.72 6.44 2.58
CA SER A 68 6.14 6.64 2.72
C SER A 68 6.44 8.15 2.71
N PRO A 69 7.28 8.65 3.63
CA PRO A 69 7.66 10.07 3.61
C PRO A 69 8.58 10.41 2.45
N ILE A 70 9.10 9.41 1.76
CA ILE A 70 9.99 9.59 0.62
C ILE A 70 9.25 9.12 -0.63
N ARG A 71 9.29 9.93 -1.70
CA ARG A 71 8.70 9.54 -2.97
C ARG A 71 9.56 8.46 -3.64
N GLY A 72 8.89 7.55 -4.35
CA GLY A 72 9.56 6.55 -5.15
C GLY A 72 10.02 7.10 -6.50
N PRO A 73 10.38 6.20 -7.42
CA PRO A 73 10.90 6.61 -8.74
C PRO A 73 9.96 7.57 -9.46
N GLU A 74 10.53 8.57 -10.11
CA GLU A 74 9.81 9.57 -10.89
C GLU A 74 8.80 10.36 -10.06
N GLY A 75 8.93 10.36 -8.74
CA GLY A 75 8.06 11.09 -7.84
C GLY A 75 6.81 10.34 -7.43
N ASN A 76 6.74 9.03 -7.64
CA ASN A 76 5.59 8.24 -7.23
C ASN A 76 5.38 8.30 -5.71
N ILE A 77 4.12 8.46 -5.30
CA ILE A 77 3.74 8.32 -3.91
C ILE A 77 3.59 6.83 -3.62
N GLU A 78 4.24 6.37 -2.57
CA GLU A 78 4.20 4.96 -2.16
C GLU A 78 3.66 4.85 -0.74
N TYR A 79 3.16 3.67 -0.41
CA TYR A 79 2.52 3.43 0.88
C TYR A 79 3.22 2.30 1.60
N LEU A 80 3.02 2.24 2.92
CA LEU A 80 3.59 1.19 3.75
C LEU A 80 2.45 0.45 4.44
N GLY A 81 2.48 -0.87 4.37
CA GLY A 81 1.53 -1.72 5.07
C GLY A 81 2.23 -2.54 6.13
N HIS A 82 1.74 -2.46 7.36
CA HIS A 82 2.25 -3.27 8.47
C HIS A 82 1.32 -4.47 8.63
N LEU A 83 1.83 -5.65 8.34
CA LEU A 83 1.09 -6.90 8.39
C LEU A 83 1.55 -7.76 9.55
N THR A 84 0.63 -8.57 10.06
CA THR A 84 0.95 -9.56 11.10
C THR A 84 0.22 -10.85 10.80
N VAL A 85 0.71 -11.96 11.31
CA VAL A 85 0.02 -13.24 11.25
C VAL A 85 -0.85 -13.47 12.48
N THR A 86 -0.73 -12.61 13.48
CA THR A 86 -1.57 -12.66 14.69
C THR A 86 -2.91 -12.01 14.39
N GLU A 87 -3.99 -12.68 14.75
CA GLU A 87 -5.34 -12.19 14.46
C GLU A 87 -5.55 -10.79 15.00
N GLN A 88 -6.11 -9.93 14.15
CA GLN A 88 -6.43 -8.54 14.46
C GLN A 88 -7.86 -8.26 13.98
N PRO A 89 -8.53 -7.26 14.54
CA PRO A 89 -9.76 -6.77 13.93
C PRO A 89 -9.48 -6.30 12.49
N PRO A 90 -10.48 -6.33 11.61
CA PRO A 90 -10.28 -5.78 10.26
C PRO A 90 -9.79 -4.34 10.33
N TYR A 91 -8.88 -3.99 9.41
CA TYR A 91 -8.37 -2.63 9.33
C TYR A 91 -9.53 -1.66 9.12
N SER A 92 -9.65 -0.66 9.98
CA SER A 92 -10.77 0.27 9.97
C SER A 92 -10.34 1.71 9.66
N GLY A 93 -9.11 1.92 9.25
CA GLY A 93 -8.63 3.25 8.89
C GLY A 93 -9.34 3.78 7.65
N ASP A 94 -9.36 5.10 7.51
CA ASP A 94 -9.98 5.79 6.39
C ASP A 94 -8.98 5.88 5.24
N LEU A 95 -9.16 5.04 4.22
CA LEU A 95 -8.26 5.00 3.06
C LEU A 95 -8.29 6.31 2.27
N LYS A 96 -9.47 6.94 2.15
CA LYS A 96 -9.56 8.23 1.44
C LYS A 96 -8.76 9.29 2.16
N ALA A 97 -8.85 9.32 3.48
CA ALA A 97 -8.09 10.28 4.28
C ALA A 97 -6.59 10.02 4.14
N LEU A 98 -6.18 8.77 4.10
CA LEU A 98 -4.78 8.42 3.90
C LEU A 98 -4.27 8.92 2.54
N VAL A 99 -5.03 8.68 1.48
CA VAL A 99 -4.66 9.12 0.13
C VAL A 99 -4.57 10.65 0.10
N GLU A 100 -5.58 11.35 0.65
CA GLU A 100 -5.56 12.81 0.70
C GLU A 100 -4.33 13.32 1.46
N ALA A 101 -4.03 12.73 2.62
CA ALA A 101 -2.89 13.15 3.43
C ALA A 101 -1.58 12.96 2.67
N SER A 102 -1.43 11.85 1.96
CA SER A 102 -0.20 11.58 1.20
C SER A 102 -0.01 12.61 0.08
N HIS A 103 -1.08 12.95 -0.62
CA HIS A 103 -1.00 13.95 -1.70
C HIS A 103 -0.73 15.34 -1.15
N GLN A 104 -1.40 15.74 -0.07
CA GLN A 104 -1.17 17.04 0.54
C GLN A 104 0.25 17.18 1.05
N ARG A 105 0.74 16.15 1.77
CA ARG A 105 2.06 16.19 2.37
C ARG A 105 3.17 16.21 1.33
N LEU A 106 3.06 15.36 0.31
CA LEU A 106 4.15 15.18 -0.64
C LEU A 106 4.06 16.14 -1.81
N GLU A 107 2.86 16.40 -2.34
CA GLU A 107 2.69 17.30 -3.48
C GLU A 107 2.62 18.76 -3.05
N GLY A 108 1.97 19.02 -1.92
CA GLY A 108 1.82 20.38 -1.42
C GLY A 108 3.14 21.02 -0.98
N ASN A 109 4.17 20.21 -0.72
CA ASN A 109 5.47 20.70 -0.29
C ASN A 109 6.44 20.89 -1.45
N GLU A 110 6.02 20.64 -2.67
CA GLU A 110 6.89 20.85 -3.83
C GLU A 110 6.98 22.33 -4.17
N PRO A 111 8.20 22.79 -4.52
CA PRO A 111 8.38 24.17 -4.96
C PRO A 111 7.68 24.47 -6.26
#